data_75f71422f8abdacc722ea45867f1bccc
#
_entry.id   75f71422f8abdacc722ea45867f1bccc
#
_cell.length_a   1.000
_cell.length_b   1.000
_cell.length_c   1.000
_cell.angle_alpha   90.00
_cell.angle_beta   90.00
_cell.angle_gamma   90.00
#
_symmetry.space_group_name_H-M   'P 1'
#
loop_
_entity.id
_entity.type
_entity.pdbx_description
1 polymer ?
#
loop_
_entity_poly.entity_id
_entity_poly.type
_entity_poly.pdbx_seq_one_letter_code
_entity_poly.pdbx_strand_id
1 'polypeptide(L)'
;MLPCDLPMTRRQVLALLPAVAGSSCARQENSTPDNQPGHRVADVLAPTNLEHVQLGGYLGRKIDLCVRNRVFAQNWDKLVAPFRQRAETACWQTEFWGKWFLSAAAACEYSRDAQERAHLGDSVQSLIATQTADGYIGNYADGSHLKSWDIWGRKYTLLGLLAWCDMTGDAAALASARRLAGHLMTEVGPGAADIIRCGLFRGMAASSVLEPIVLLHRRTGDERLLRFAEWIVSRWSAPDGPQLIEKAFTAVPVGERFPRPKKNWFSWENGEKAYEMMSCYAGLLELYRETGFVTYRDAAMRTQASILSTEINVAGSGSSEECWYGGKARQTQPAKNPMETCVTVTWMHLCAHLLRLTGDPRYADAIETTAYNALAGAMTPDGSGFAKYSPLEGIREFGEKQCGMELNCCEANGPRGIMLLPQVAVMKSAEGPAFNLYSEGAWDLRLSSGTPLRIETKTDYPLSGLVDITLLPTRPESFPVRLRIPAWSAQTSLSVNGSKIGEVQPGTYATIERRWKPGDRVRLQLDLRGRVLRAADGSRPYAALARGPVVLARDLRLGQEAIGEPVAGFGDDGSFAQLEAVAPPPGIAMAFSAGAGQVRLCDYASAGNSWAPGSRYKVWMPLSG
;
A
#
# COMPACT_ATOMS: atom_id res chain seq x y z
N MET A 1 -1.75 -43.57 -20.03
CA MET A 1 -2.17 -42.38 -20.81
C MET A 1 -3.58 -42.05 -20.39
N LEU A 2 -3.77 -41.08 -19.52
CA LEU A 2 -5.06 -40.50 -19.17
C LEU A 2 -5.10 -39.08 -19.75
N PRO A 3 -6.16 -38.62 -20.38
CA PRO A 3 -6.22 -37.29 -20.98
C PRO A 3 -6.43 -36.27 -19.83
N CYS A 4 -5.46 -35.42 -19.65
CA CYS A 4 -5.50 -34.28 -18.74
C CYS A 4 -5.68 -33.03 -19.59
N ASP A 5 -6.91 -32.51 -19.73
CA ASP A 5 -7.15 -31.14 -20.18
C ASP A 5 -8.65 -30.80 -20.11
N LEU A 6 -9.14 -30.66 -18.86
CA LEU A 6 -10.39 -29.94 -18.60
C LEU A 6 -10.15 -28.94 -17.46
N PRO A 7 -10.53 -27.67 -17.61
CA PRO A 7 -10.40 -26.68 -16.54
C PRO A 7 -11.27 -27.09 -15.35
N MET A 8 -10.72 -27.05 -14.16
CA MET A 8 -11.46 -27.35 -12.93
C MET A 8 -12.67 -26.43 -12.78
N THR A 9 -13.83 -27.03 -12.55
CA THR A 9 -15.08 -26.30 -12.32
C THR A 9 -15.10 -25.71 -10.91
N ARG A 10 -15.96 -24.71 -10.65
CA ARG A 10 -16.20 -24.10 -9.33
C ARG A 10 -16.36 -25.14 -8.20
N ARG A 11 -16.91 -26.32 -8.49
CA ARG A 11 -17.09 -27.43 -7.52
C ARG A 11 -15.79 -28.16 -7.17
N GLN A 12 -14.81 -28.19 -8.07
CA GLN A 12 -13.56 -28.92 -7.86
C GLN A 12 -12.58 -28.17 -6.96
N VAL A 13 -12.61 -26.84 -6.95
CA VAL A 13 -11.80 -26.03 -6.01
C VAL A 13 -12.29 -26.18 -4.57
N LEU A 14 -13.59 -26.45 -4.38
CA LEU A 14 -14.19 -26.67 -3.04
C LEU A 14 -13.88 -28.08 -2.46
N ALA A 15 -13.52 -29.05 -3.29
CA ALA A 15 -13.28 -30.44 -2.85
C ALA A 15 -11.87 -30.69 -2.26
N LEU A 16 -10.96 -29.72 -2.34
CA LEU A 16 -9.56 -29.84 -1.90
C LEU A 16 -9.28 -29.31 -0.49
N LEU A 17 -10.31 -28.95 0.29
CA LEU A 17 -10.14 -28.49 1.66
C LEU A 17 -10.25 -29.64 2.66
N PRO A 18 -9.21 -30.00 3.44
CA PRO A 18 -9.38 -30.91 4.56
C PRO A 18 -10.19 -30.23 5.67
N ALA A 19 -11.19 -30.95 6.19
CA ALA A 19 -11.95 -30.56 7.37
C ALA A 19 -11.01 -30.51 8.59
N VAL A 20 -10.65 -29.34 9.04
CA VAL A 20 -9.97 -29.16 10.33
C VAL A 20 -11.03 -28.91 11.39
N ALA A 21 -11.32 -29.92 12.20
CA ALA A 21 -12.01 -29.77 13.46
C ALA A 21 -11.08 -29.10 14.47
N GLY A 22 -11.37 -27.91 14.90
CA GLY A 22 -10.58 -27.14 15.86
C GLY A 22 -11.47 -26.39 16.84
N SER A 23 -11.20 -26.55 18.10
CA SER A 23 -11.86 -26.12 19.31
C SER A 23 -12.34 -24.66 19.32
N SER A 24 -13.56 -24.50 19.84
CA SER A 24 -14.27 -23.24 20.02
C SER A 24 -13.64 -22.34 21.08
N CYS A 25 -13.27 -21.14 20.65
CA CYS A 25 -13.20 -19.98 21.53
C CYS A 25 -14.25 -18.97 21.01
N ALA A 26 -15.33 -18.80 21.77
CA ALA A 26 -16.45 -17.94 21.39
C ALA A 26 -16.01 -16.47 21.31
N ARG A 27 -15.87 -15.93 20.10
CA ARG A 27 -15.93 -14.50 19.83
C ARG A 27 -17.28 -14.20 19.18
N GLN A 28 -17.94 -13.16 19.65
CA GLN A 28 -19.15 -12.64 19.01
C GLN A 28 -18.85 -12.38 17.53
N GLU A 29 -19.39 -13.20 16.68
CA GLU A 29 -19.41 -12.97 15.23
C GLU A 29 -20.41 -11.85 14.95
N ASN A 30 -19.90 -10.70 14.55
CA ASN A 30 -20.70 -9.76 13.78
C ASN A 30 -21.10 -10.48 12.49
N SER A 31 -22.38 -10.77 12.35
CA SER A 31 -22.96 -11.41 11.17
C SER A 31 -22.68 -10.56 9.92
N THR A 32 -21.63 -10.93 9.18
CA THR A 32 -21.49 -10.51 7.79
C THR A 32 -22.63 -11.13 6.99
N PRO A 33 -23.25 -10.41 6.06
CA PRO A 33 -24.30 -10.98 5.21
C PRO A 33 -23.79 -12.21 4.49
N ASP A 34 -24.61 -13.25 4.44
CA ASP A 34 -24.36 -14.51 3.77
C ASP A 34 -24.01 -14.25 2.29
N ASN A 35 -22.72 -14.29 1.95
CA ASN A 35 -22.25 -14.07 0.59
C ASN A 35 -22.44 -15.34 -0.23
N GLN A 36 -23.57 -15.44 -0.93
CA GLN A 36 -23.77 -16.51 -1.88
C GLN A 36 -22.86 -16.32 -3.12
N PRO A 37 -22.22 -17.39 -3.64
CA PRO A 37 -21.43 -17.31 -4.88
C PRO A 37 -22.26 -16.75 -6.04
N GLY A 38 -21.70 -15.75 -6.76
CA GLY A 38 -22.35 -15.12 -7.90
C GLY A 38 -22.96 -13.75 -7.62
N HIS A 39 -22.84 -13.21 -6.40
CA HIS A 39 -23.26 -11.85 -6.09
C HIS A 39 -22.06 -10.92 -5.86
N ARG A 40 -22.16 -9.69 -6.37
CA ARG A 40 -21.17 -8.63 -6.12
C ARG A 40 -21.09 -8.32 -4.63
N VAL A 41 -19.87 -8.19 -4.14
CA VAL A 41 -19.58 -7.84 -2.74
C VAL A 41 -19.25 -6.35 -2.66
N ALA A 42 -20.01 -5.63 -1.83
CA ALA A 42 -19.74 -4.23 -1.55
C ALA A 42 -18.60 -4.07 -0.53
N ASP A 43 -17.83 -3.00 -0.66
CA ASP A 43 -16.88 -2.59 0.36
C ASP A 43 -17.60 -2.12 1.65
N VAL A 44 -17.06 -2.47 2.80
CA VAL A 44 -17.53 -1.96 4.12
C VAL A 44 -17.18 -0.48 4.28
N LEU A 45 -16.00 -0.08 3.80
CA LEU A 45 -15.54 1.31 3.78
C LEU A 45 -15.20 1.73 2.36
N ALA A 46 -15.84 2.79 1.88
CA ALA A 46 -15.53 3.40 0.58
C ALA A 46 -14.58 4.59 0.75
N PRO A 47 -13.54 4.73 -0.10
CA PRO A 47 -12.70 5.92 -0.13
C PRO A 47 -13.51 7.20 -0.31
N THR A 48 -13.05 8.29 0.29
CA THR A 48 -13.61 9.61 0.00
C THR A 48 -13.06 10.09 -1.34
N ASN A 49 -13.92 10.71 -2.15
CA ASN A 49 -13.50 11.33 -3.40
C ASN A 49 -12.47 12.43 -3.10
N LEU A 50 -11.36 12.40 -3.79
CA LEU A 50 -10.22 13.28 -3.56
C LEU A 50 -10.54 14.77 -3.74
N GLU A 51 -11.49 15.12 -4.62
CA GLU A 51 -11.97 16.49 -4.77
C GLU A 51 -12.60 17.06 -3.48
N HIS A 52 -12.99 16.20 -2.56
CA HIS A 52 -13.64 16.55 -1.31
C HIS A 52 -12.75 16.38 -0.08
N VAL A 53 -11.44 16.24 -0.30
CA VAL A 53 -10.44 16.05 0.76
C VAL A 53 -9.38 17.12 0.68
N GLN A 54 -9.04 17.70 1.82
CA GLN A 54 -7.87 18.56 1.98
C GLN A 54 -7.13 18.15 3.25
N LEU A 55 -5.92 17.66 3.12
CA LEU A 55 -5.05 17.33 4.25
C LEU A 55 -4.05 18.46 4.50
N GLY A 56 -3.82 18.75 5.77
CA GLY A 56 -2.80 19.66 6.27
C GLY A 56 -1.78 18.93 7.15
N GLY A 57 -1.08 19.70 7.97
CA GLY A 57 -0.12 19.18 8.94
C GLY A 57 1.05 18.41 8.30
N TYR A 58 1.51 17.35 8.96
CA TYR A 58 2.66 16.57 8.50
C TYR A 58 2.39 15.86 7.15
N LEU A 59 1.26 15.15 7.05
CA LEU A 59 0.93 14.41 5.83
C LEU A 59 0.61 15.34 4.66
N GLY A 60 -0.15 16.42 4.89
CA GLY A 60 -0.47 17.40 3.84
C GLY A 60 0.78 18.01 3.22
N ARG A 61 1.76 18.42 4.04
CA ARG A 61 3.04 18.93 3.52
C ARG A 61 3.78 17.90 2.66
N LYS A 62 3.76 16.62 3.04
CA LYS A 62 4.38 15.54 2.23
C LYS A 62 3.66 15.35 0.90
N ILE A 63 2.33 15.42 0.90
CA ILE A 63 1.52 15.35 -0.32
C ILE A 63 1.84 16.54 -1.24
N ASP A 64 1.81 17.77 -0.72
CA ASP A 64 2.04 18.99 -1.51
C ASP A 64 3.44 19.00 -2.16
N LEU A 65 4.47 18.61 -1.41
CA LEU A 65 5.83 18.49 -1.93
C LEU A 65 5.93 17.44 -3.04
N CYS A 66 5.37 16.25 -2.81
CA CYS A 66 5.38 15.15 -3.78
C CYS A 66 4.61 15.52 -5.05
N VAL A 67 3.41 16.09 -4.92
CA VAL A 67 2.57 16.50 -6.04
C VAL A 67 3.31 17.52 -6.91
N ARG A 68 3.81 18.60 -6.30
CA ARG A 68 4.47 19.69 -7.02
C ARG A 68 5.80 19.26 -7.64
N ASN A 69 6.67 18.63 -6.85
CA ASN A 69 8.07 18.47 -7.21
C ASN A 69 8.38 17.12 -7.87
N ARG A 70 7.45 16.15 -7.80
CA ARG A 70 7.61 14.85 -8.45
C ARG A 70 6.53 14.54 -9.46
N VAL A 71 5.25 14.64 -9.08
CA VAL A 71 4.15 14.18 -9.93
C VAL A 71 3.94 15.11 -11.13
N PHE A 72 3.71 16.41 -10.87
CA PHE A 72 3.48 17.40 -11.92
C PHE A 72 4.76 17.88 -12.61
N ALA A 73 5.93 17.72 -11.97
CA ALA A 73 7.21 17.99 -12.61
C ALA A 73 7.65 16.92 -13.63
N GLN A 74 6.93 15.79 -13.72
CA GLN A 74 7.29 14.70 -14.62
C GLN A 74 7.03 15.06 -16.09
N ASN A 75 8.04 14.97 -16.94
CA ASN A 75 7.86 15.05 -18.38
C ASN A 75 7.19 13.76 -18.89
N TRP A 76 5.87 13.82 -19.14
CA TRP A 76 5.09 12.68 -19.59
C TRP A 76 5.43 12.23 -21.01
N ASP A 77 5.91 13.12 -21.89
CA ASP A 77 6.24 12.74 -23.27
C ASP A 77 7.41 11.74 -23.30
N LYS A 78 8.39 11.91 -22.38
CA LYS A 78 9.45 10.91 -22.19
C LYS A 78 8.92 9.56 -21.72
N LEU A 79 7.80 9.52 -20.99
CA LEU A 79 7.17 8.27 -20.56
C LEU A 79 6.38 7.59 -21.68
N VAL A 80 5.87 8.35 -22.67
CA VAL A 80 5.17 7.81 -23.85
C VAL A 80 6.15 7.43 -24.96
N ALA A 81 7.35 8.01 -25.02
CA ALA A 81 8.32 7.75 -26.07
C ALA A 81 8.61 6.24 -26.34
N PRO A 82 8.79 5.37 -25.32
CA PRO A 82 8.99 3.93 -25.54
C PRO A 82 7.86 3.25 -26.31
N PHE A 83 6.62 3.66 -26.10
CA PHE A 83 5.45 3.11 -26.80
C PHE A 83 5.44 3.42 -28.29
N ARG A 84 6.06 4.55 -28.69
CA ARG A 84 6.22 4.93 -30.10
C ARG A 84 7.30 4.12 -30.81
N GLN A 85 8.34 3.70 -30.07
CA GLN A 85 9.53 3.04 -30.64
C GLN A 85 9.32 1.54 -30.85
N ARG A 86 8.65 0.82 -29.92
CA ARG A 86 8.37 -0.63 -29.97
C ARG A 86 9.57 -1.50 -30.33
N ALA A 87 10.70 -1.24 -29.70
CA ALA A 87 11.94 -1.96 -29.98
C ALA A 87 12.42 -2.81 -28.80
N GLU A 88 11.63 -2.87 -27.73
CA GLU A 88 12.04 -3.51 -26.47
C GLU A 88 11.86 -5.04 -26.52
N THR A 89 12.66 -5.74 -25.74
CA THR A 89 12.63 -7.20 -25.61
C THR A 89 12.70 -7.72 -24.18
N ALA A 90 13.10 -6.86 -23.23
CA ALA A 90 13.39 -7.28 -21.85
C ALA A 90 13.04 -6.27 -20.76
N CYS A 91 13.10 -4.94 -21.04
CA CYS A 91 12.92 -3.90 -20.02
C CYS A 91 11.44 -3.56 -19.76
N TRP A 92 11.21 -2.89 -18.62
CA TRP A 92 9.89 -2.56 -18.08
C TRP A 92 9.52 -1.07 -18.23
N GLN A 93 9.99 -0.39 -19.28
CA GLN A 93 9.79 1.04 -19.49
C GLN A 93 8.33 1.49 -19.44
N THR A 94 7.42 0.68 -19.96
CA THR A 94 6.00 1.02 -20.09
C THR A 94 5.25 1.08 -18.75
N GLU A 95 5.76 0.42 -17.71
CA GLU A 95 5.16 0.53 -16.38
C GLU A 95 5.29 1.94 -15.79
N PHE A 96 6.33 2.71 -16.21
CA PHE A 96 6.58 4.03 -15.65
C PHE A 96 5.47 5.02 -15.98
N TRP A 97 4.95 4.97 -17.22
CA TRP A 97 3.80 5.79 -17.58
C TRP A 97 2.60 5.49 -16.69
N GLY A 98 2.20 4.23 -16.56
CA GLY A 98 1.00 3.88 -15.80
C GLY A 98 1.15 4.12 -14.30
N LYS A 99 2.32 3.82 -13.70
CA LYS A 99 2.60 4.13 -12.30
C LYS A 99 2.53 5.63 -12.02
N TRP A 100 3.19 6.44 -12.85
CA TRP A 100 3.10 7.89 -12.75
C TRP A 100 1.67 8.38 -12.96
N PHE A 101 0.98 7.89 -14.00
CA PHE A 101 -0.35 8.36 -14.36
C PHE A 101 -1.38 8.12 -13.25
N LEU A 102 -1.34 6.98 -12.57
CA LEU A 102 -2.20 6.71 -11.42
C LEU A 102 -2.01 7.73 -10.29
N SER A 103 -0.78 8.14 -10.03
CA SER A 103 -0.49 9.18 -9.05
C SER A 103 -0.94 10.56 -9.55
N ALA A 104 -0.75 10.84 -10.83
CA ALA A 104 -1.05 12.13 -11.43
C ALA A 104 -2.56 12.37 -11.55
N ALA A 105 -3.34 11.33 -11.88
CA ALA A 105 -4.80 11.39 -11.85
C ALA A 105 -5.32 11.70 -10.44
N ALA A 106 -4.83 10.96 -9.42
CA ALA A 106 -5.20 11.20 -8.04
C ALA A 106 -4.76 12.59 -7.53
N ALA A 107 -3.57 13.07 -7.92
CA ALA A 107 -3.09 14.40 -7.58
C ALA A 107 -3.91 15.52 -8.25
N CYS A 108 -4.33 15.30 -9.50
CA CYS A 108 -5.19 16.22 -10.24
C CYS A 108 -6.59 16.35 -9.60
N GLU A 109 -7.20 15.24 -9.21
CA GLU A 109 -8.46 15.28 -8.46
C GLU A 109 -8.30 15.98 -7.11
N TYR A 110 -7.22 15.68 -6.37
CA TYR A 110 -6.94 16.28 -5.06
C TYR A 110 -6.69 17.79 -5.14
N SER A 111 -5.87 18.24 -6.10
CA SER A 111 -5.53 19.66 -6.29
C SER A 111 -6.61 20.45 -7.01
N ARG A 112 -7.46 19.78 -7.79
CA ARG A 112 -8.44 20.38 -8.72
C ARG A 112 -7.79 21.29 -9.77
N ASP A 113 -6.57 21.00 -10.15
CA ASP A 113 -5.80 21.78 -11.10
C ASP A 113 -6.27 21.50 -12.54
N ALA A 114 -6.90 22.49 -13.17
CA ALA A 114 -7.43 22.37 -14.52
C ALA A 114 -6.32 22.30 -15.59
N GLN A 115 -5.16 22.94 -15.37
CA GLN A 115 -4.03 22.90 -16.28
C GLN A 115 -3.40 21.50 -16.28
N GLU A 116 -3.17 20.93 -15.08
CA GLU A 116 -2.66 19.57 -14.95
C GLU A 116 -3.63 18.55 -15.52
N ARG A 117 -4.93 18.76 -15.36
CA ARG A 117 -5.95 17.91 -16.00
C ARG A 117 -5.83 17.92 -17.54
N ALA A 118 -5.57 19.08 -18.14
CA ALA A 118 -5.32 19.17 -19.58
C ALA A 118 -4.02 18.43 -19.99
N HIS A 119 -2.92 18.62 -19.25
CA HIS A 119 -1.67 17.88 -19.46
C HIS A 119 -1.83 16.36 -19.39
N LEU A 120 -2.65 15.86 -18.45
CA LEU A 120 -2.96 14.44 -18.38
C LEU A 120 -3.75 13.98 -19.61
N GLY A 121 -4.70 14.78 -20.09
CA GLY A 121 -5.44 14.52 -21.32
C GLY A 121 -4.52 14.39 -22.52
N ASP A 122 -3.56 15.31 -22.69
CA ASP A 122 -2.56 15.28 -23.77
C ASP A 122 -1.71 13.99 -23.71
N SER A 123 -1.32 13.58 -22.49
CA SER A 123 -0.59 12.33 -22.26
C SER A 123 -1.40 11.10 -22.68
N VAL A 124 -2.68 11.05 -22.33
CA VAL A 124 -3.57 9.94 -22.70
C VAL A 124 -3.81 9.89 -24.20
N GLN A 125 -4.07 11.03 -24.86
CA GLN A 125 -4.25 11.09 -26.31
C GLN A 125 -2.97 10.65 -27.03
N SER A 126 -1.80 11.09 -26.56
CA SER A 126 -0.51 10.69 -27.10
C SER A 126 -0.26 9.20 -26.95
N LEU A 127 -0.64 8.59 -25.81
CA LEU A 127 -0.54 7.16 -25.60
C LEU A 127 -1.50 6.38 -26.52
N ILE A 128 -2.78 6.78 -26.60
CA ILE A 128 -3.79 6.14 -27.46
C ILE A 128 -3.36 6.18 -28.93
N ALA A 129 -2.74 7.26 -29.39
CA ALA A 129 -2.21 7.39 -30.73
C ALA A 129 -1.12 6.34 -31.06
N THR A 130 -0.51 5.69 -30.05
CA THR A 130 0.43 4.58 -30.27
C THR A 130 -0.25 3.23 -30.46
N GLN A 131 -1.57 3.11 -30.27
CA GLN A 131 -2.28 1.85 -30.37
C GLN A 131 -2.26 1.29 -31.80
N THR A 132 -1.83 0.05 -31.96
CA THR A 132 -1.83 -0.63 -33.26
C THR A 132 -3.23 -0.93 -33.76
N ALA A 133 -3.37 -1.29 -35.03
CA ALA A 133 -4.66 -1.60 -35.63
C ALA A 133 -5.34 -2.81 -34.96
N ASP A 134 -4.56 -3.80 -34.52
CA ASP A 134 -5.03 -4.99 -33.80
C ASP A 134 -5.26 -4.75 -32.29
N GLY A 135 -4.87 -3.57 -31.77
CA GLY A 135 -5.21 -3.12 -30.43
C GLY A 135 -4.07 -3.12 -29.41
N TYR A 136 -2.85 -3.50 -29.77
CA TYR A 136 -1.71 -3.49 -28.87
C TYR A 136 -1.30 -2.06 -28.46
N ILE A 137 -1.03 -1.86 -27.18
CA ILE A 137 -0.31 -0.70 -26.63
C ILE A 137 0.79 -1.25 -25.71
N GLY A 138 2.02 -1.05 -26.11
CA GLY A 138 3.22 -1.47 -25.40
C GLY A 138 4.47 -1.06 -26.17
N ASN A 139 5.64 -1.43 -25.69
CA ASN A 139 6.91 -1.08 -26.34
C ASN A 139 7.70 -2.29 -26.81
N TYR A 140 7.17 -3.50 -26.68
CA TYR A 140 7.87 -4.71 -27.12
C TYR A 140 7.78 -4.88 -28.62
N ALA A 141 8.90 -5.29 -29.22
CA ALA A 141 8.98 -5.60 -30.62
C ALA A 141 8.11 -6.82 -30.99
N ASP A 142 7.67 -6.88 -32.23
CA ASP A 142 6.98 -8.05 -32.78
C ASP A 142 7.84 -9.32 -32.55
N GLY A 143 7.20 -10.40 -32.13
CA GLY A 143 7.89 -11.66 -31.74
C GLY A 143 8.54 -11.65 -30.35
N SER A 144 8.51 -10.52 -29.63
CA SER A 144 8.93 -10.42 -28.22
C SER A 144 7.77 -10.22 -27.26
N HIS A 145 6.53 -10.15 -27.74
CA HIS A 145 5.35 -10.12 -26.90
C HIS A 145 5.32 -11.30 -25.92
N LEU A 146 4.66 -11.11 -24.79
CA LEU A 146 4.47 -12.09 -23.71
C LEU A 146 5.76 -12.43 -22.93
N LYS A 147 6.93 -11.96 -23.36
CA LYS A 147 8.20 -12.17 -22.66
C LYS A 147 8.41 -11.11 -21.58
N SER A 148 9.23 -11.44 -20.60
CA SER A 148 9.72 -10.53 -19.56
C SER A 148 8.62 -9.67 -18.92
N TRP A 149 8.53 -8.38 -19.28
CA TRP A 149 7.65 -7.40 -18.65
C TRP A 149 6.56 -6.86 -19.58
N ASP A 150 6.33 -7.48 -20.75
CA ASP A 150 5.36 -6.99 -21.71
C ASP A 150 3.95 -6.92 -21.11
N ILE A 151 3.41 -8.02 -20.55
CA ILE A 151 2.06 -8.04 -19.96
C ILE A 151 2.00 -7.14 -18.71
N TRP A 152 3.08 -7.08 -17.94
CA TRP A 152 3.22 -6.15 -16.81
C TRP A 152 3.07 -4.68 -17.25
N GLY A 153 3.68 -4.31 -18.37
CA GLY A 153 3.51 -2.99 -18.99
C GLY A 153 2.07 -2.73 -19.41
N ARG A 154 1.43 -3.70 -20.10
CA ARG A 154 0.01 -3.63 -20.50
C ARG A 154 -0.92 -3.49 -19.28
N LYS A 155 -0.61 -4.14 -18.14
CA LYS A 155 -1.33 -3.96 -16.87
C LYS A 155 -1.38 -2.48 -16.48
N TYR A 156 -0.21 -1.83 -16.44
CA TYR A 156 -0.12 -0.43 -16.03
C TYR A 156 -0.75 0.52 -17.04
N THR A 157 -0.66 0.21 -18.32
CA THR A 157 -1.37 0.92 -19.38
C THR A 157 -2.89 0.87 -19.17
N LEU A 158 -3.43 -0.32 -18.92
CA LEU A 158 -4.87 -0.51 -18.63
C LEU A 158 -5.28 0.26 -17.38
N LEU A 159 -4.54 0.15 -16.27
CA LEU A 159 -4.84 0.87 -15.03
C LEU A 159 -4.87 2.38 -15.24
N GLY A 160 -3.91 2.94 -15.98
CA GLY A 160 -3.87 4.36 -16.28
C GLY A 160 -5.05 4.82 -17.15
N LEU A 161 -5.38 4.08 -18.22
CA LEU A 161 -6.54 4.37 -19.06
C LEU A 161 -7.86 4.32 -18.27
N LEU A 162 -8.01 3.33 -17.38
CA LEU A 162 -9.18 3.21 -16.52
C LEU A 162 -9.28 4.34 -15.49
N ALA A 163 -8.15 4.77 -14.90
CA ALA A 163 -8.14 5.93 -13.99
C ALA A 163 -8.57 7.20 -14.71
N TRP A 164 -8.14 7.41 -15.96
CA TRP A 164 -8.59 8.52 -16.78
C TRP A 164 -10.09 8.45 -17.08
N CYS A 165 -10.60 7.26 -17.44
CA CYS A 165 -12.03 7.05 -17.66
C CYS A 165 -12.86 7.37 -16.41
N ASP A 166 -12.39 6.97 -15.22
CA ASP A 166 -13.09 7.22 -13.96
C ASP A 166 -13.15 8.72 -13.64
N MET A 167 -12.06 9.45 -13.91
CA MET A 167 -11.96 10.88 -13.65
C MET A 167 -12.76 11.74 -14.66
N THR A 168 -12.88 11.28 -15.93
CA THR A 168 -13.37 12.14 -17.02
C THR A 168 -14.61 11.62 -17.76
N GLY A 169 -14.88 10.32 -17.69
CA GLY A 169 -15.86 9.67 -18.54
C GLY A 169 -15.42 9.47 -20.00
N ASP A 170 -14.12 9.61 -20.31
CA ASP A 170 -13.59 9.53 -21.69
C ASP A 170 -13.87 8.16 -22.35
N ALA A 171 -14.79 8.16 -23.32
CA ALA A 171 -15.18 6.96 -24.05
C ALA A 171 -14.06 6.44 -24.99
N ALA A 172 -13.18 7.31 -25.49
CA ALA A 172 -12.07 6.90 -26.33
C ALA A 172 -11.00 6.12 -25.55
N ALA A 173 -10.70 6.55 -24.32
CA ALA A 173 -9.81 5.82 -23.43
C ALA A 173 -10.40 4.46 -23.03
N LEU A 174 -11.70 4.39 -22.74
CA LEU A 174 -12.38 3.12 -22.48
C LEU A 174 -12.36 2.17 -23.70
N ALA A 175 -12.60 2.70 -24.89
CA ALA A 175 -12.54 1.92 -26.13
C ALA A 175 -11.11 1.41 -26.39
N SER A 176 -10.09 2.22 -26.13
CA SER A 176 -8.69 1.84 -26.24
C SER A 176 -8.33 0.73 -25.26
N ALA A 177 -8.75 0.85 -23.98
CA ALA A 177 -8.54 -0.19 -22.96
C ALA A 177 -9.21 -1.52 -23.36
N ARG A 178 -10.44 -1.48 -23.92
CA ARG A 178 -11.15 -2.68 -24.43
C ARG A 178 -10.38 -3.35 -25.57
N ARG A 179 -9.82 -2.57 -26.51
CA ARG A 179 -9.01 -3.13 -27.61
C ARG A 179 -7.71 -3.75 -27.11
N LEU A 180 -7.03 -3.09 -26.14
CA LEU A 180 -5.81 -3.63 -25.53
C LEU A 180 -6.07 -4.96 -24.79
N ALA A 181 -7.15 -5.03 -24.01
CA ALA A 181 -7.55 -6.26 -23.33
C ALA A 181 -7.98 -7.35 -24.35
N GLY A 182 -8.69 -6.96 -25.41
CA GLY A 182 -9.07 -7.85 -26.53
C GLY A 182 -7.84 -8.45 -27.20
N HIS A 183 -6.85 -7.63 -27.55
CA HIS A 183 -5.58 -8.08 -28.11
C HIS A 183 -4.87 -9.08 -27.16
N LEU A 184 -4.76 -8.75 -25.87
CA LEU A 184 -4.17 -9.68 -24.90
C LEU A 184 -4.87 -11.04 -24.88
N MET A 185 -6.20 -11.06 -24.93
CA MET A 185 -6.98 -12.31 -24.95
C MET A 185 -6.85 -13.12 -26.25
N THR A 186 -6.33 -12.55 -27.33
CA THR A 186 -5.97 -13.32 -28.54
C THR A 186 -4.63 -14.03 -28.40
N GLU A 187 -3.71 -13.46 -27.62
CA GLU A 187 -2.37 -14.01 -27.42
C GLU A 187 -2.31 -14.97 -26.22
N VAL A 188 -3.16 -14.74 -25.20
CA VAL A 188 -3.15 -15.46 -23.91
C VAL A 188 -4.54 -15.97 -23.59
N GLY A 189 -4.67 -17.27 -23.33
CA GLY A 189 -5.98 -17.85 -23.00
C GLY A 189 -6.07 -19.34 -23.33
N PRO A 190 -7.26 -19.93 -23.19
CA PRO A 190 -7.51 -21.30 -23.61
C PRO A 190 -7.20 -21.47 -25.11
N GLY A 191 -6.25 -22.36 -25.44
CA GLY A 191 -5.83 -22.58 -26.84
C GLY A 191 -4.76 -21.62 -27.38
N ALA A 192 -4.31 -20.67 -26.56
CA ALA A 192 -3.21 -19.74 -26.82
C ALA A 192 -2.10 -19.90 -25.76
N ALA A 193 -1.26 -18.86 -25.52
CA ALA A 193 -0.22 -18.94 -24.51
C ALA A 193 -0.81 -19.06 -23.09
N ASP A 194 -0.15 -19.86 -22.24
CA ASP A 194 -0.51 -19.99 -20.83
C ASP A 194 0.08 -18.84 -20.02
N ILE A 195 -0.76 -18.10 -19.31
CA ILE A 195 -0.37 -16.90 -18.56
C ILE A 195 0.76 -17.15 -17.55
N ILE A 196 0.81 -18.32 -16.92
CA ILE A 196 1.87 -18.66 -15.95
C ILE A 196 3.21 -18.94 -16.63
N ARG A 197 3.25 -19.09 -17.95
CA ARG A 197 4.47 -19.22 -18.75
C ARG A 197 4.92 -17.89 -19.35
N CYS A 198 4.08 -16.87 -19.26
CA CYS A 198 4.40 -15.53 -19.74
C CYS A 198 5.18 -14.75 -18.67
N GLY A 199 6.15 -13.96 -19.10
CA GLY A 199 6.92 -13.09 -18.21
C GLY A 199 7.79 -13.84 -17.20
N LEU A 200 7.87 -13.32 -15.99
CA LEU A 200 8.78 -13.73 -14.92
C LEU A 200 8.02 -14.22 -13.67
N PHE A 201 8.76 -14.77 -12.70
CA PHE A 201 8.27 -15.07 -11.34
C PHE A 201 7.06 -16.02 -11.35
N ARG A 202 7.18 -17.19 -11.99
CA ARG A 202 6.12 -18.19 -12.15
C ARG A 202 4.85 -17.59 -12.78
N GLY A 203 5.04 -16.61 -13.68
CA GLY A 203 3.96 -15.89 -14.32
C GLY A 203 3.25 -14.86 -13.44
N MET A 204 3.71 -14.56 -12.22
CA MET A 204 3.07 -13.55 -11.36
C MET A 204 3.12 -12.16 -11.98
N ALA A 205 4.22 -11.79 -12.65
CA ALA A 205 4.30 -10.50 -13.35
C ALA A 205 3.18 -10.37 -14.38
N ALA A 206 2.98 -11.39 -15.23
CA ALA A 206 1.92 -11.42 -16.23
C ALA A 206 0.53 -11.55 -15.60
N SER A 207 0.35 -12.48 -14.65
CA SER A 207 -0.94 -12.73 -13.97
C SER A 207 -1.49 -11.53 -13.21
N SER A 208 -0.65 -10.57 -12.86
CA SER A 208 -1.08 -9.35 -12.18
C SER A 208 -1.97 -8.43 -13.04
N VAL A 209 -2.08 -8.70 -14.36
CA VAL A 209 -3.07 -8.06 -15.24
C VAL A 209 -4.51 -8.38 -14.83
N LEU A 210 -4.70 -9.36 -13.95
CA LEU A 210 -5.99 -9.72 -13.36
C LEU A 210 -6.74 -8.49 -12.82
N GLU A 211 -6.05 -7.59 -12.11
CA GLU A 211 -6.65 -6.38 -11.54
C GLU A 211 -7.34 -5.51 -12.60
N PRO A 212 -6.65 -4.96 -13.63
CA PRO A 212 -7.31 -4.12 -14.62
C PRO A 212 -8.32 -4.89 -15.52
N ILE A 213 -8.18 -6.19 -15.71
CA ILE A 213 -9.18 -6.99 -16.46
C ILE A 213 -10.51 -7.02 -15.68
N VAL A 214 -10.48 -7.27 -14.39
CA VAL A 214 -11.69 -7.23 -13.54
C VAL A 214 -12.27 -5.82 -13.46
N LEU A 215 -11.43 -4.81 -13.32
CA LEU A 215 -11.86 -3.41 -13.31
C LEU A 215 -12.50 -2.99 -14.65
N LEU A 216 -12.00 -3.49 -15.78
CA LEU A 216 -12.58 -3.25 -17.10
C LEU A 216 -13.93 -3.98 -17.26
N HIS A 217 -14.02 -5.24 -16.79
CA HIS A 217 -15.30 -5.96 -16.72
C HIS A 217 -16.35 -5.15 -15.98
N ARG A 218 -16.03 -4.63 -14.79
CA ARG A 218 -16.95 -3.83 -13.95
C ARG A 218 -17.53 -2.63 -14.70
N ARG A 219 -16.75 -1.98 -15.56
CA ARG A 219 -17.16 -0.79 -16.33
C ARG A 219 -17.92 -1.11 -17.61
N THR A 220 -17.67 -2.28 -18.19
CA THR A 220 -18.20 -2.62 -19.52
C THR A 220 -19.30 -3.68 -19.49
N GLY A 221 -19.39 -4.47 -18.43
CA GLY A 221 -20.25 -5.65 -18.37
C GLY A 221 -19.85 -6.78 -19.34
N ASP A 222 -18.64 -6.72 -19.92
CA ASP A 222 -18.20 -7.74 -20.87
C ASP A 222 -17.81 -9.04 -20.14
N GLU A 223 -18.67 -10.03 -20.18
CA GLU A 223 -18.49 -11.34 -19.54
C GLU A 223 -17.26 -12.12 -20.02
N ARG A 224 -16.72 -11.80 -21.19
CA ARG A 224 -15.48 -12.44 -21.68
C ARG A 224 -14.30 -12.07 -20.77
N LEU A 225 -14.27 -10.83 -20.26
CA LEU A 225 -13.24 -10.35 -19.33
C LEU A 225 -13.33 -11.08 -17.98
N LEU A 226 -14.54 -11.31 -17.46
CA LEU A 226 -14.71 -12.05 -16.22
C LEU A 226 -14.26 -13.51 -16.38
N ARG A 227 -14.66 -14.18 -17.47
CA ARG A 227 -14.19 -15.54 -17.75
C ARG A 227 -12.67 -15.61 -17.93
N PHE A 228 -12.07 -14.61 -18.55
CA PHE A 228 -10.61 -14.52 -18.69
C PHE A 228 -9.93 -14.34 -17.32
N ALA A 229 -10.48 -13.49 -16.44
CA ALA A 229 -10.00 -13.31 -15.07
C ALA A 229 -10.08 -14.62 -14.25
N GLU A 230 -11.19 -15.33 -14.31
CA GLU A 230 -11.36 -16.65 -13.65
C GLU A 230 -10.37 -17.68 -14.23
N TRP A 231 -10.14 -17.66 -15.54
CA TRP A 231 -9.15 -18.53 -16.17
C TRP A 231 -7.73 -18.21 -15.69
N ILE A 232 -7.32 -16.95 -15.62
CA ILE A 232 -6.00 -16.56 -15.07
C ILE A 232 -5.80 -17.19 -13.69
N VAL A 233 -6.77 -17.03 -12.78
CA VAL A 233 -6.69 -17.58 -11.43
C VAL A 233 -6.64 -19.11 -11.43
N SER A 234 -7.40 -19.78 -12.32
CA SER A 234 -7.36 -21.23 -12.43
C SER A 234 -5.98 -21.77 -12.83
N ARG A 235 -5.21 -20.98 -13.62
CA ARG A 235 -3.85 -21.38 -14.03
C ARG A 235 -2.84 -21.34 -12.90
N TRP A 236 -3.08 -20.57 -11.84
CA TRP A 236 -2.18 -20.52 -10.68
C TRP A 236 -2.01 -21.86 -10.00
N SER A 237 -3.05 -22.71 -10.01
CA SER A 237 -3.05 -24.05 -9.40
C SER A 237 -2.22 -25.09 -10.14
N ALA A 238 -1.64 -24.77 -11.31
CA ALA A 238 -0.73 -25.68 -12.00
C ALA A 238 0.46 -26.06 -11.10
N PRO A 239 1.01 -27.29 -11.19
CA PRO A 239 2.07 -27.78 -10.28
C PRO A 239 3.32 -26.87 -10.25
N ASP A 240 3.62 -26.22 -11.36
CA ASP A 240 4.74 -25.30 -11.51
C ASP A 240 4.32 -23.82 -11.52
N GLY A 241 3.01 -23.55 -11.37
CA GLY A 241 2.45 -22.21 -11.19
C GLY A 241 2.78 -21.61 -9.83
N PRO A 242 2.29 -20.40 -9.58
CA PRO A 242 2.54 -19.70 -8.32
C PRO A 242 1.73 -20.25 -7.14
N GLN A 243 0.66 -21.06 -7.37
CA GLN A 243 -0.17 -21.70 -6.35
C GLN A 243 -0.58 -20.75 -5.21
N LEU A 244 -0.95 -19.50 -5.55
CA LEU A 244 -1.13 -18.43 -4.57
C LEU A 244 -2.27 -18.73 -3.60
N ILE A 245 -3.35 -19.36 -4.07
CA ILE A 245 -4.49 -19.73 -3.21
C ILE A 245 -4.11 -20.89 -2.30
N GLU A 246 -3.62 -21.98 -2.84
CA GLU A 246 -3.28 -23.20 -2.08
C GLU A 246 -2.23 -22.90 -1.01
N LYS A 247 -1.16 -22.19 -1.38
CA LYS A 247 -0.08 -21.81 -0.46
C LYS A 247 -0.52 -20.84 0.65
N ALA A 248 -1.57 -20.05 0.41
CA ALA A 248 -2.13 -19.16 1.44
C ALA A 248 -2.79 -19.95 2.58
N PHE A 249 -3.29 -21.15 2.31
CA PHE A 249 -3.92 -22.02 3.31
C PHE A 249 -2.96 -22.98 4.01
N THR A 250 -1.67 -22.95 3.66
CA THR A 250 -0.63 -23.64 4.40
C THR A 250 -0.18 -22.81 5.60
N ALA A 251 0.45 -23.45 6.59
CA ALA A 251 1.10 -22.76 7.71
C ALA A 251 2.51 -22.22 7.34
N VAL A 252 2.96 -22.41 6.09
CA VAL A 252 4.29 -22.01 5.66
C VAL A 252 4.38 -20.48 5.55
N PRO A 253 5.38 -19.85 6.21
CA PRO A 253 5.64 -18.42 6.08
C PRO A 253 5.82 -18.01 4.61
N VAL A 254 5.39 -16.79 4.28
CA VAL A 254 5.37 -16.33 2.89
C VAL A 254 6.77 -16.38 2.23
N GLY A 255 7.82 -16.07 2.96
CA GLY A 255 9.22 -16.12 2.47
C GLY A 255 9.81 -17.52 2.38
N GLU A 256 9.04 -18.57 2.67
CA GLU A 256 9.46 -19.98 2.61
C GLU A 256 8.60 -20.81 1.65
N ARG A 257 7.60 -20.16 0.99
CA ARG A 257 6.66 -20.86 0.11
C ARG A 257 7.27 -21.37 -1.19
N PHE A 258 8.42 -20.83 -1.57
CA PHE A 258 9.13 -21.19 -2.78
C PHE A 258 10.60 -21.43 -2.51
N PRO A 259 11.25 -22.33 -3.27
CA PRO A 259 12.69 -22.48 -3.20
C PRO A 259 13.38 -21.23 -3.74
N ARG A 260 14.40 -20.75 -3.04
CA ARG A 260 15.20 -19.63 -3.52
C ARG A 260 15.92 -19.97 -4.81
N PRO A 261 15.89 -19.10 -5.83
CA PRO A 261 16.58 -19.32 -7.07
C PRO A 261 18.11 -19.34 -6.84
N LYS A 262 18.79 -20.35 -7.38
CA LYS A 262 20.23 -20.57 -7.14
C LYS A 262 21.15 -19.55 -7.83
N LYS A 263 20.72 -18.90 -8.91
CA LYS A 263 21.62 -18.12 -9.79
C LYS A 263 21.14 -16.71 -10.15
N ASN A 264 19.84 -16.48 -10.22
CA ASN A 264 19.31 -15.18 -10.65
C ASN A 264 17.94 -14.93 -10.03
N TRP A 265 17.81 -13.88 -9.24
CA TRP A 265 16.51 -13.50 -8.68
C TRP A 265 15.53 -12.97 -9.76
N PHE A 266 16.03 -12.48 -10.90
CA PHE A 266 15.26 -12.16 -12.11
C PHE A 266 15.07 -13.42 -12.96
N SER A 267 14.32 -14.39 -12.47
CA SER A 267 14.05 -15.62 -13.18
C SER A 267 12.59 -16.03 -13.07
N TRP A 268 12.17 -16.88 -13.99
CA TRP A 268 10.83 -17.46 -13.94
C TRP A 268 10.62 -18.34 -12.70
N GLU A 269 11.65 -19.01 -12.22
CA GLU A 269 11.59 -19.93 -11.06
C GLU A 269 11.36 -19.21 -9.73
N ASN A 270 11.69 -17.91 -9.65
CA ASN A 270 11.55 -17.15 -8.41
C ASN A 270 10.08 -16.89 -8.06
N GLY A 271 9.56 -17.60 -7.07
CA GLY A 271 8.21 -17.38 -6.56
C GLY A 271 8.11 -16.46 -5.33
N GLU A 272 9.24 -15.96 -4.80
CA GLU A 272 9.28 -15.12 -3.59
C GLU A 272 9.16 -13.62 -3.88
N LYS A 273 9.00 -13.22 -5.15
CA LYS A 273 8.96 -11.82 -5.58
C LYS A 273 7.75 -11.08 -4.95
N ALA A 274 8.07 -10.12 -4.10
CA ALA A 274 7.09 -9.51 -3.20
C ALA A 274 6.04 -8.64 -3.91
N TYR A 275 6.48 -7.78 -4.82
CA TYR A 275 5.61 -6.83 -5.50
C TYR A 275 4.57 -7.55 -6.37
N GLU A 276 5.03 -8.45 -7.24
CA GLU A 276 4.18 -9.17 -8.18
C GLU A 276 3.20 -10.09 -7.46
N MET A 277 3.65 -10.75 -6.38
CA MET A 277 2.76 -11.55 -5.52
C MET A 277 1.62 -10.71 -4.94
N MET A 278 1.93 -9.58 -4.31
CA MET A 278 0.90 -8.69 -3.74
C MET A 278 -0.01 -8.10 -4.82
N SER A 279 0.51 -7.81 -6.01
CA SER A 279 -0.29 -7.37 -7.15
C SER A 279 -1.29 -8.42 -7.63
N CYS A 280 -0.91 -9.70 -7.61
CA CYS A 280 -1.84 -10.80 -7.91
C CYS A 280 -2.96 -10.86 -6.86
N TYR A 281 -2.65 -10.69 -5.57
CA TYR A 281 -3.68 -10.65 -4.53
C TYR A 281 -4.58 -9.42 -4.62
N ALA A 282 -4.07 -8.26 -5.06
CA ALA A 282 -4.92 -7.09 -5.34
C ALA A 282 -5.96 -7.43 -6.42
N GLY A 283 -5.53 -8.04 -7.54
CA GLY A 283 -6.43 -8.53 -8.59
C GLY A 283 -7.41 -9.60 -8.09
N LEU A 284 -6.96 -10.51 -7.23
CA LEU A 284 -7.81 -11.55 -6.62
C LEU A 284 -8.90 -10.94 -5.73
N LEU A 285 -8.61 -9.87 -5.01
CA LEU A 285 -9.60 -9.14 -4.20
C LEU A 285 -10.61 -8.39 -5.08
N GLU A 286 -10.19 -7.86 -6.25
CA GLU A 286 -11.14 -7.29 -7.20
C GLU A 286 -12.04 -8.39 -7.80
N LEU A 287 -11.50 -9.58 -8.10
CA LEU A 287 -12.29 -10.72 -8.55
C LEU A 287 -13.25 -11.23 -7.47
N TYR A 288 -12.85 -11.21 -6.20
CA TYR A 288 -13.75 -11.48 -5.07
C TYR A 288 -14.95 -10.53 -5.05
N ARG A 289 -14.74 -9.23 -5.28
CA ARG A 289 -15.83 -8.24 -5.33
C ARG A 289 -16.86 -8.56 -6.42
N GLU A 290 -16.45 -9.12 -7.55
CA GLU A 290 -17.36 -9.48 -8.64
C GLU A 290 -18.04 -10.84 -8.42
N THR A 291 -17.36 -11.81 -7.78
CA THR A 291 -17.82 -13.20 -7.74
C THR A 291 -18.35 -13.65 -6.39
N GLY A 292 -18.02 -12.94 -5.29
CA GLY A 292 -18.34 -13.34 -3.93
C GLY A 292 -17.61 -14.61 -3.45
N PHE A 293 -16.56 -15.08 -4.15
CA PHE A 293 -15.85 -16.32 -3.82
C PHE A 293 -14.95 -16.10 -2.61
N VAL A 294 -15.44 -16.44 -1.42
CA VAL A 294 -14.78 -16.16 -0.12
C VAL A 294 -13.34 -16.68 -0.05
N THR A 295 -13.02 -17.79 -0.74
CA THR A 295 -11.66 -18.34 -0.81
C THR A 295 -10.66 -17.33 -1.35
N TYR A 296 -11.06 -16.45 -2.28
CA TYR A 296 -10.18 -15.41 -2.84
C TYR A 296 -9.82 -14.35 -1.80
N ARG A 297 -10.83 -13.87 -1.06
CA ARG A 297 -10.62 -12.97 0.07
C ARG A 297 -9.75 -13.61 1.14
N ASP A 298 -10.07 -14.83 1.54
CA ASP A 298 -9.40 -15.53 2.64
C ASP A 298 -7.94 -15.84 2.30
N ALA A 299 -7.63 -16.19 1.04
CA ALA A 299 -6.26 -16.36 0.58
C ALA A 299 -5.45 -15.07 0.70
N ALA A 300 -6.03 -13.93 0.28
CA ALA A 300 -5.39 -12.62 0.39
C ALA A 300 -5.18 -12.21 1.86
N MET A 301 -6.19 -12.39 2.73
CA MET A 301 -6.11 -12.07 4.16
C MET A 301 -5.05 -12.94 4.87
N ARG A 302 -5.00 -14.24 4.61
CA ARG A 302 -4.00 -15.15 5.19
C ARG A 302 -2.59 -14.80 4.73
N THR A 303 -2.41 -14.45 3.46
CA THR A 303 -1.10 -14.05 2.97
C THR A 303 -0.69 -12.69 3.54
N GLN A 304 -1.60 -11.72 3.63
CA GLN A 304 -1.33 -10.45 4.29
C GLN A 304 -0.91 -10.66 5.76
N ALA A 305 -1.60 -11.52 6.50
CA ALA A 305 -1.24 -11.84 7.88
C ALA A 305 0.14 -12.51 7.98
N SER A 306 0.49 -13.40 7.05
CA SER A 306 1.81 -14.01 6.97
C SER A 306 2.88 -12.94 6.67
N ILE A 307 2.68 -12.05 5.69
CA ILE A 307 3.58 -10.93 5.39
C ILE A 307 3.78 -10.06 6.63
N LEU A 308 2.71 -9.64 7.30
CA LEU A 308 2.77 -8.80 8.50
C LEU A 308 3.57 -9.46 9.64
N SER A 309 3.38 -10.76 9.83
CA SER A 309 3.98 -11.51 10.94
C SER A 309 5.44 -11.89 10.68
N THR A 310 5.86 -12.10 9.41
CA THR A 310 7.18 -12.65 9.09
C THR A 310 8.11 -11.72 8.32
N GLU A 311 7.56 -10.72 7.61
CA GLU A 311 8.34 -9.87 6.70
C GLU A 311 8.39 -8.40 7.12
N ILE A 312 7.25 -7.86 7.59
CA ILE A 312 7.14 -6.43 7.87
C ILE A 312 7.88 -6.07 9.17
N ASN A 313 8.90 -5.24 9.04
CA ASN A 313 9.72 -4.75 10.14
C ASN A 313 9.09 -3.52 10.83
N VAL A 314 9.81 -2.97 11.80
CA VAL A 314 9.32 -1.83 12.63
C VAL A 314 8.99 -0.58 11.82
N ALA A 315 9.64 -0.36 10.66
CA ALA A 315 9.35 0.78 9.79
C ALA A 315 8.13 0.57 8.87
N GLY A 316 7.45 -0.58 8.95
CA GLY A 316 6.24 -0.86 8.19
C GLY A 316 6.50 -1.31 6.75
N SER A 317 7.67 -1.85 6.46
CA SER A 317 8.02 -2.43 5.16
C SER A 317 8.86 -3.69 5.32
N GLY A 318 9.09 -4.39 4.24
CA GLY A 318 9.88 -5.64 4.21
C GLY A 318 10.61 -5.81 2.88
N SER A 319 11.04 -7.01 2.60
CA SER A 319 11.82 -7.48 1.46
C SER A 319 13.34 -7.26 1.55
N SER A 320 14.04 -8.13 0.87
CA SER A 320 15.46 -8.00 0.51
C SER A 320 15.61 -8.40 -0.95
N GLU A 321 16.31 -7.60 -1.74
CA GLU A 321 16.39 -7.83 -3.20
C GLU A 321 14.99 -8.02 -3.84
N GLU A 322 14.00 -7.27 -3.34
CA GLU A 322 12.60 -7.26 -3.78
C GLU A 322 11.83 -8.59 -3.49
N CYS A 323 12.42 -9.50 -2.70
CA CYS A 323 11.84 -10.80 -2.34
C CYS A 323 11.54 -10.91 -0.86
N TRP A 324 10.59 -11.76 -0.51
CA TRP A 324 10.34 -12.17 0.87
C TRP A 324 11.49 -13.04 1.39
N TYR A 325 11.89 -12.88 2.65
CA TYR A 325 13.07 -13.56 3.18
C TYR A 325 13.04 -13.83 4.70
N GLY A 326 11.88 -13.65 5.35
CA GLY A 326 11.74 -13.72 6.81
C GLY A 326 12.34 -12.51 7.52
N GLY A 327 12.20 -11.33 6.90
CA GLY A 327 12.92 -10.11 7.27
C GLY A 327 12.61 -9.58 8.67
N LYS A 328 11.42 -9.85 9.21
CA LYS A 328 11.04 -9.39 10.55
C LYS A 328 11.93 -9.99 11.65
N ALA A 329 12.28 -11.27 11.53
CA ALA A 329 13.18 -11.94 12.47
C ALA A 329 14.66 -11.51 12.31
N ARG A 330 14.99 -10.84 11.19
CA ARG A 330 16.37 -10.45 10.83
C ARG A 330 16.57 -8.93 10.81
N GLN A 331 15.63 -8.16 11.32
CA GLN A 331 15.63 -6.69 11.20
C GLN A 331 16.74 -5.98 11.99
N THR A 332 17.46 -6.68 12.86
CA THR A 332 18.67 -6.20 13.55
C THR A 332 19.95 -6.42 12.76
N GLN A 333 19.88 -7.18 11.64
CA GLN A 333 21.00 -7.53 10.79
C GLN A 333 20.97 -6.70 9.50
N PRO A 334 22.13 -6.40 8.89
CA PRO A 334 22.19 -5.81 7.57
C PRO A 334 21.51 -6.72 6.54
N ALA A 335 20.70 -6.14 5.68
CA ALA A 335 20.09 -6.81 4.54
C ALA A 335 20.51 -6.12 3.24
N LYS A 336 20.66 -6.91 2.17
CA LYS A 336 21.00 -6.38 0.86
C LYS A 336 19.74 -5.78 0.21
N ASN A 337 19.82 -4.57 -0.28
CA ASN A 337 18.70 -3.90 -0.95
C ASN A 337 17.37 -4.04 -0.20
N PRO A 338 17.30 -3.60 1.08
CA PRO A 338 16.11 -3.83 1.91
C PRO A 338 15.01 -2.83 1.63
N MET A 339 13.77 -3.24 1.86
CA MET A 339 12.58 -2.37 1.83
C MET A 339 12.50 -1.53 0.55
N GLU A 340 12.40 -2.21 -0.60
CA GLU A 340 12.16 -1.52 -1.87
C GLU A 340 10.89 -0.66 -1.77
N THR A 341 10.95 0.59 -2.24
CA THR A 341 9.80 1.51 -2.19
C THR A 341 8.60 0.97 -2.98
N CYS A 342 8.80 0.24 -4.08
CA CYS A 342 7.69 -0.39 -4.79
C CYS A 342 6.98 -1.46 -3.93
N VAL A 343 7.71 -2.27 -3.18
CA VAL A 343 7.14 -3.23 -2.23
C VAL A 343 6.39 -2.50 -1.11
N THR A 344 6.98 -1.43 -0.56
CA THR A 344 6.35 -0.58 0.47
C THR A 344 4.99 -0.05 0.02
N VAL A 345 4.91 0.53 -1.18
CA VAL A 345 3.68 1.08 -1.75
C VAL A 345 2.65 -0.01 -2.00
N THR A 346 3.07 -1.14 -2.57
CA THR A 346 2.15 -2.25 -2.89
C THR A 346 1.60 -2.91 -1.62
N TRP A 347 2.40 -3.00 -0.55
CA TRP A 347 1.95 -3.39 0.77
C TRP A 347 0.84 -2.48 1.30
N MET A 348 1.00 -1.17 1.19
CA MET A 348 -0.03 -0.20 1.60
C MET A 348 -1.31 -0.38 0.78
N HIS A 349 -1.21 -0.58 -0.54
CA HIS A 349 -2.38 -0.82 -1.39
C HIS A 349 -3.10 -2.13 -1.04
N LEU A 350 -2.37 -3.22 -0.77
CA LEU A 350 -2.98 -4.48 -0.30
C LEU A 350 -3.73 -4.28 1.02
N CYS A 351 -3.13 -3.56 1.98
CA CYS A 351 -3.81 -3.21 3.23
C CYS A 351 -5.04 -2.33 2.98
N ALA A 352 -4.99 -1.37 2.05
CA ALA A 352 -6.13 -0.53 1.71
C ALA A 352 -7.28 -1.32 1.06
N HIS A 353 -6.99 -2.29 0.19
CA HIS A 353 -8.00 -3.20 -0.36
C HIS A 353 -8.71 -3.99 0.73
N LEU A 354 -7.96 -4.49 1.71
CA LEU A 354 -8.52 -5.25 2.84
C LEU A 354 -9.26 -4.35 3.83
N LEU A 355 -8.75 -3.13 4.09
CA LEU A 355 -9.47 -2.13 4.90
C LEU A 355 -10.83 -1.80 4.30
N ARG A 356 -10.89 -1.57 3.00
CA ARG A 356 -12.15 -1.32 2.29
C ARG A 356 -13.14 -2.48 2.44
N LEU A 357 -12.67 -3.69 2.19
CA LEU A 357 -13.51 -4.89 2.20
C LEU A 357 -14.03 -5.27 3.58
N THR A 358 -13.23 -5.05 4.63
CA THR A 358 -13.53 -5.61 5.96
C THR A 358 -13.87 -4.57 7.01
N GLY A 359 -13.42 -3.33 6.82
CA GLY A 359 -13.49 -2.30 7.85
C GLY A 359 -12.61 -2.61 9.08
N ASP A 360 -11.63 -3.51 8.98
CA ASP A 360 -10.79 -3.91 10.11
C ASP A 360 -9.65 -2.89 10.34
N PRO A 361 -9.58 -2.26 11.53
CA PRO A 361 -8.62 -1.19 11.83
C PRO A 361 -7.16 -1.61 11.79
N ARG A 362 -6.83 -2.91 11.91
CA ARG A 362 -5.45 -3.39 11.82
C ARG A 362 -4.80 -3.09 10.46
N TYR A 363 -5.57 -2.99 9.39
CA TYR A 363 -5.04 -2.60 8.08
C TYR A 363 -4.71 -1.11 8.02
N ALA A 364 -5.48 -0.28 8.72
CA ALA A 364 -5.17 1.14 8.88
C ALA A 364 -3.94 1.35 9.79
N ASP A 365 -3.74 0.53 10.83
CA ASP A 365 -2.50 0.53 11.64
C ASP A 365 -1.27 0.21 10.77
N ALA A 366 -1.37 -0.76 9.87
CA ALA A 366 -0.29 -1.09 8.94
C ALA A 366 0.01 0.07 7.96
N ILE A 367 -1.03 0.68 7.39
CA ILE A 367 -0.89 1.85 6.49
C ILE A 367 -0.24 3.02 7.24
N GLU A 368 -0.70 3.34 8.45
CA GLU A 368 -0.17 4.43 9.26
C GLU A 368 1.31 4.23 9.58
N THR A 369 1.69 3.05 10.08
CA THR A 369 3.09 2.72 10.40
C THR A 369 3.97 2.88 9.15
N THR A 370 3.53 2.37 8.00
CA THR A 370 4.26 2.49 6.74
C THR A 370 4.37 3.95 6.30
N ALA A 371 3.27 4.71 6.37
CA ALA A 371 3.20 6.10 5.92
C ALA A 371 4.18 7.02 6.66
N TYR A 372 4.21 6.92 8.00
CA TYR A 372 5.07 7.77 8.83
C TYR A 372 6.54 7.34 8.85
N ASN A 373 6.85 6.12 8.42
CA ASN A 373 8.22 5.61 8.44
C ASN A 373 8.73 5.25 7.05
N ALA A 374 8.51 4.04 6.56
CA ALA A 374 9.15 3.56 5.32
C ALA A 374 8.82 4.43 4.10
N LEU A 375 7.57 4.84 3.91
CA LEU A 375 7.17 5.67 2.78
C LEU A 375 7.70 7.10 2.89
N ALA A 376 7.46 7.78 4.03
CA ALA A 376 7.94 9.14 4.25
C ALA A 376 9.47 9.21 4.27
N GLY A 377 10.13 8.14 4.75
CA GLY A 377 11.57 8.03 4.77
C GLY A 377 12.19 7.71 3.40
N ALA A 378 11.45 7.11 2.48
CA ALA A 378 11.89 6.92 1.11
C ALA A 378 11.84 8.21 0.28
N MET A 379 10.98 9.17 0.64
CA MET A 379 10.82 10.42 -0.08
C MET A 379 11.92 11.42 0.28
N THR A 380 12.51 12.09 -0.70
CA THR A 380 13.45 13.19 -0.46
C THR A 380 12.79 14.34 0.32
N PRO A 381 13.56 15.15 1.06
CA PRO A 381 12.99 16.26 1.86
C PRO A 381 12.16 17.23 1.04
N ASP A 382 12.55 17.50 -0.20
CA ASP A 382 11.86 18.37 -1.14
C ASP A 382 10.73 17.68 -1.94
N GLY A 383 10.57 16.37 -1.78
CA GLY A 383 9.54 15.57 -2.47
C GLY A 383 9.83 15.26 -3.93
N SER A 384 11.00 15.62 -4.47
CA SER A 384 11.35 15.46 -5.89
C SER A 384 11.72 14.03 -6.28
N GLY A 385 12.10 13.17 -5.32
CA GLY A 385 12.57 11.82 -5.57
C GLY A 385 12.23 10.84 -4.46
N PHE A 386 12.50 9.56 -4.75
CA PHE A 386 12.32 8.45 -3.82
C PHE A 386 13.54 7.53 -3.82
N ALA A 387 13.95 7.07 -2.63
CA ALA A 387 14.91 6.00 -2.48
C ALA A 387 14.41 4.73 -3.16
N LYS A 388 15.30 3.98 -3.79
CA LYS A 388 14.94 2.63 -4.22
C LYS A 388 14.84 1.71 -3.01
N TYR A 389 15.80 1.80 -2.10
CA TYR A 389 15.89 0.98 -0.89
C TYR A 389 16.05 1.87 0.35
N SER A 390 15.41 1.48 1.46
CA SER A 390 15.41 2.24 2.71
C SER A 390 15.80 1.33 3.88
N PRO A 391 17.12 1.20 4.22
CA PRO A 391 17.56 0.34 5.30
C PRO A 391 17.11 0.82 6.69
N LEU A 392 17.16 -0.05 7.69
CA LEU A 392 17.00 0.32 9.11
C LEU A 392 18.32 0.84 9.71
N GLU A 393 19.42 0.63 9.02
CA GLU A 393 20.76 1.09 9.38
C GLU A 393 21.56 1.42 8.12
N GLY A 394 22.30 2.51 8.11
CA GLY A 394 23.20 2.89 7.02
C GLY A 394 22.90 4.25 6.44
N ILE A 395 22.83 4.33 5.13
CA ILE A 395 22.52 5.54 4.36
C ILE A 395 21.35 5.26 3.42
N ARG A 396 20.69 6.32 2.95
CA ARG A 396 19.66 6.23 1.89
C ARG A 396 20.27 6.50 0.54
N GLU A 397 19.81 5.77 -0.47
CA GLU A 397 20.34 5.89 -1.84
C GLU A 397 19.19 5.98 -2.85
N PHE A 398 19.37 6.80 -3.89
CA PHE A 398 18.39 6.93 -4.96
C PHE A 398 18.19 5.64 -5.76
N GLY A 399 19.19 4.86 -5.89
CA GLY A 399 19.24 3.74 -6.81
C GLY A 399 19.52 4.20 -8.26
N GLU A 400 19.87 3.24 -9.09
CA GLU A 400 20.21 3.47 -10.49
C GLU A 400 18.95 3.86 -11.30
N LYS A 401 19.14 4.71 -12.32
CA LYS A 401 18.14 4.93 -13.35
C LYS A 401 18.00 3.67 -14.20
N GLN A 402 16.79 3.35 -14.62
CA GLN A 402 16.46 2.05 -15.18
C GLN A 402 16.01 2.14 -16.64
N CYS A 403 16.29 1.10 -17.41
CA CYS A 403 15.76 0.93 -18.77
C CYS A 403 16.08 2.09 -19.72
N GLY A 404 17.21 2.80 -19.53
CA GLY A 404 17.51 4.00 -20.31
C GLY A 404 16.59 5.19 -20.06
N MET A 405 15.71 5.10 -19.03
CA MET A 405 14.85 6.19 -18.59
C MET A 405 15.56 7.05 -17.55
N GLU A 406 15.16 8.30 -17.40
CA GLU A 406 15.73 9.22 -16.40
C GLU A 406 15.17 9.01 -14.97
N LEU A 407 14.51 7.89 -14.73
CA LEU A 407 13.92 7.52 -13.45
C LEU A 407 14.03 6.01 -13.23
N ASN A 408 13.71 5.57 -12.03
CA ASN A 408 13.56 4.16 -11.70
C ASN A 408 12.10 3.84 -11.30
N CYS A 409 11.78 2.57 -11.16
CA CYS A 409 10.43 2.11 -10.81
C CYS A 409 9.92 2.71 -9.50
N CYS A 410 10.78 2.94 -8.50
CA CYS A 410 10.41 3.49 -7.20
C CYS A 410 10.07 4.98 -7.26
N GLU A 411 10.77 5.75 -8.09
CA GLU A 411 10.45 7.17 -8.34
C GLU A 411 9.10 7.34 -9.06
N ALA A 412 8.72 6.37 -9.90
CA ALA A 412 7.40 6.36 -10.52
C ALA A 412 6.29 5.87 -9.57
N ASN A 413 6.61 4.96 -8.64
CA ASN A 413 5.62 4.29 -7.80
C ASN A 413 5.45 4.95 -6.41
N GLY A 414 6.48 5.57 -5.84
CA GLY A 414 6.44 6.22 -4.52
C GLY A 414 5.26 7.19 -4.35
N PRO A 415 4.99 8.06 -5.33
CA PRO A 415 3.84 8.95 -5.30
C PRO A 415 2.48 8.26 -5.15
N ARG A 416 2.32 7.01 -5.65
CA ARG A 416 1.06 6.25 -5.46
C ARG A 416 0.78 5.95 -3.98
N GLY A 417 1.83 5.69 -3.20
CA GLY A 417 1.69 5.53 -1.75
C GLY A 417 1.31 6.83 -1.06
N ILE A 418 1.88 7.96 -1.48
CA ILE A 418 1.54 9.28 -0.95
C ILE A 418 0.08 9.63 -1.28
N MET A 419 -0.36 9.43 -2.53
CA MET A 419 -1.73 9.74 -2.96
C MET A 419 -2.79 8.74 -2.47
N LEU A 420 -2.39 7.62 -1.85
CA LEU A 420 -3.30 6.74 -1.12
C LEU A 420 -3.78 7.36 0.20
N LEU A 421 -2.95 8.16 0.86
CA LEU A 421 -3.22 8.68 2.21
C LEU A 421 -4.51 9.51 2.29
N PRO A 422 -4.77 10.49 1.42
CA PRO A 422 -6.02 11.25 1.47
C PRO A 422 -7.25 10.40 1.15
N GLN A 423 -7.11 9.30 0.39
CA GLN A 423 -8.22 8.40 0.07
C GLN A 423 -8.68 7.58 1.27
N VAL A 424 -7.75 7.23 2.17
CA VAL A 424 -8.02 6.33 3.30
C VAL A 424 -8.13 7.07 4.64
N ALA A 425 -7.72 8.32 4.75
CA ALA A 425 -7.68 9.04 6.02
C ALA A 425 -9.04 9.09 6.71
N VAL A 426 -10.08 9.51 6.01
CA VAL A 426 -11.47 9.38 6.43
C VAL A 426 -12.25 8.72 5.31
N MET A 427 -12.83 7.57 5.59
CA MET A 427 -13.60 6.79 4.63
C MET A 427 -15.09 6.82 5.00
N LYS A 428 -15.95 6.46 4.04
CA LYS A 428 -17.39 6.35 4.25
C LYS A 428 -17.79 4.91 4.47
N SER A 429 -18.60 4.64 5.50
CA SER A 429 -19.42 3.44 5.56
C SER A 429 -20.86 3.76 5.12
N ALA A 430 -21.69 2.73 4.98
CA ALA A 430 -23.12 2.89 4.73
C ALA A 430 -23.82 3.72 5.83
N GLU A 431 -23.26 3.75 7.03
CA GLU A 431 -23.85 4.37 8.22
C GLU A 431 -23.28 5.77 8.51
N GLY A 432 -21.95 5.99 8.26
CA GLY A 432 -21.31 7.25 8.59
C GLY A 432 -19.79 7.22 8.32
N PRO A 433 -19.05 8.28 8.74
CA PRO A 433 -17.63 8.39 8.53
C PRO A 433 -16.82 7.48 9.44
N ALA A 434 -15.69 6.96 8.92
CA ALA A 434 -14.69 6.20 9.65
C ALA A 434 -13.31 6.87 9.51
N PHE A 435 -12.75 7.30 10.63
CA PHE A 435 -11.43 7.90 10.71
C PHE A 435 -10.36 6.81 10.85
N ASN A 436 -9.50 6.68 9.86
CA ASN A 436 -8.43 5.70 9.81
C ASN A 436 -7.05 6.29 10.08
N LEU A 437 -6.79 7.50 9.57
CA LEU A 437 -5.56 8.25 9.83
C LEU A 437 -5.91 9.62 10.42
N TYR A 438 -5.10 10.06 11.35
CA TYR A 438 -5.27 11.39 11.95
C TYR A 438 -4.30 12.38 11.30
N SER A 439 -4.85 13.48 10.82
CA SER A 439 -4.13 14.62 10.25
C SER A 439 -5.00 15.87 10.37
N GLU A 440 -4.38 17.03 10.38
CA GLU A 440 -5.11 18.26 10.09
C GLU A 440 -5.78 18.13 8.72
N GLY A 441 -7.01 18.66 8.57
CA GLY A 441 -7.68 18.60 7.27
C GLY A 441 -9.16 18.85 7.30
N ALA A 442 -9.77 18.77 6.12
CA ALA A 442 -11.20 18.90 5.90
C ALA A 442 -11.71 17.88 4.88
N TRP A 443 -12.95 17.43 5.10
CA TRP A 443 -13.64 16.47 4.23
C TRP A 443 -15.07 16.91 4.02
N ASP A 444 -15.52 16.92 2.77
CA ASP A 444 -16.91 17.16 2.41
C ASP A 444 -17.56 15.83 1.99
N LEU A 445 -18.43 15.30 2.82
CA LEU A 445 -19.08 14.01 2.65
C LEU A 445 -20.60 14.18 2.42
N ARG A 446 -21.23 13.12 1.94
CA ARG A 446 -22.69 12.96 2.00
C ARG A 446 -23.02 11.72 2.82
N LEU A 447 -23.90 11.88 3.79
CA LEU A 447 -24.50 10.77 4.53
C LEU A 447 -25.43 9.97 3.62
N SER A 448 -25.80 8.76 4.02
CA SER A 448 -26.73 7.90 3.26
C SER A 448 -28.13 8.53 3.08
N SER A 449 -28.53 9.42 3.99
CA SER A 449 -29.72 10.26 3.85
C SER A 449 -29.63 11.34 2.76
N GLY A 450 -28.44 11.52 2.15
CA GLY A 450 -28.16 12.63 1.25
C GLY A 450 -27.71 13.93 1.93
N THR A 451 -27.75 14.00 3.28
CA THR A 451 -27.35 15.21 4.03
C THR A 451 -25.87 15.49 3.85
N PRO A 452 -25.47 16.70 3.43
CA PRO A 452 -24.07 17.11 3.41
C PRO A 452 -23.49 17.17 4.83
N LEU A 453 -22.28 16.62 4.97
CA LEU A 453 -21.50 16.66 6.20
C LEU A 453 -20.10 17.18 5.88
N ARG A 454 -19.75 18.34 6.42
CA ARG A 454 -18.36 18.79 6.45
C ARG A 454 -17.72 18.35 7.76
N ILE A 455 -16.51 17.83 7.66
CA ILE A 455 -15.68 17.44 8.81
C ILE A 455 -14.41 18.30 8.77
N GLU A 456 -14.02 18.83 9.93
CA GLU A 456 -12.76 19.56 10.08
C GLU A 456 -11.96 18.96 11.23
N THR A 457 -10.68 18.72 11.03
CA THR A 457 -9.76 18.25 12.06
C THR A 457 -8.65 19.28 12.32
N LYS A 458 -8.32 19.47 13.60
CA LYS A 458 -7.19 20.28 14.04
C LYS A 458 -6.28 19.41 14.90
N THR A 459 -5.02 19.29 14.53
CA THR A 459 -4.04 18.48 15.23
C THR A 459 -2.63 18.75 14.75
N ASP A 460 -1.65 18.65 15.65
CA ASP A 460 -0.22 18.60 15.31
C ASP A 460 0.30 17.15 15.25
N TYR A 461 -0.59 16.18 15.05
CA TYR A 461 -0.21 14.78 14.96
C TYR A 461 0.83 14.54 13.84
N PRO A 462 1.91 13.77 14.08
CA PRO A 462 2.20 12.91 15.22
C PRO A 462 3.04 13.58 16.35
N LEU A 463 3.23 14.91 16.33
CA LEU A 463 3.94 15.62 17.40
C LEU A 463 3.10 15.71 18.68
N SER A 464 1.80 15.90 18.55
CA SER A 464 0.82 15.84 19.63
C SER A 464 -0.16 14.69 19.43
N GLY A 465 -0.58 14.05 20.53
CA GLY A 465 -1.66 13.06 20.51
C GLY A 465 -3.06 13.64 20.51
N LEU A 466 -3.18 14.98 20.63
CA LEU A 466 -4.48 15.65 20.64
C LEU A 466 -5.02 15.80 19.22
N VAL A 467 -6.25 15.32 19.01
CA VAL A 467 -7.00 15.47 17.77
C VAL A 467 -8.38 16.05 18.09
N ASP A 468 -8.65 17.23 17.59
CA ASP A 468 -9.95 17.90 17.66
C ASP A 468 -10.68 17.76 16.34
N ILE A 469 -11.86 17.13 16.36
CA ILE A 469 -12.71 16.90 15.19
C ILE A 469 -14.00 17.70 15.36
N THR A 470 -14.34 18.53 14.38
CA THR A 470 -15.60 19.27 14.33
C THR A 470 -16.49 18.68 13.25
N LEU A 471 -17.72 18.33 13.60
CA LEU A 471 -18.74 17.82 12.69
C LEU A 471 -19.74 18.92 12.35
N LEU A 472 -19.96 19.13 11.05
CA LEU A 472 -20.77 20.21 10.51
C LEU A 472 -21.82 19.63 9.52
N PRO A 473 -22.77 18.78 10.00
CA PRO A 473 -23.90 18.38 9.17
C PRO A 473 -24.76 19.62 8.87
N THR A 474 -25.34 19.73 7.68
CA THR A 474 -26.17 20.91 7.32
C THR A 474 -27.46 21.00 8.13
N ARG A 475 -27.87 19.92 8.79
CA ARG A 475 -28.99 19.84 9.74
C ARG A 475 -28.67 18.78 10.82
N PRO A 476 -29.31 18.88 12.01
CA PRO A 476 -29.13 17.85 13.03
C PRO A 476 -29.60 16.47 12.56
N GLU A 477 -28.70 15.48 12.59
CA GLU A 477 -28.96 14.13 12.10
C GLU A 477 -28.26 13.06 12.95
N SER A 478 -28.87 11.87 13.04
CA SER A 478 -28.32 10.73 13.78
C SER A 478 -27.52 9.85 12.84
N PHE A 479 -26.24 9.64 13.17
CA PHE A 479 -25.34 8.72 12.46
C PHE A 479 -24.18 8.32 13.37
N PRO A 480 -23.57 7.14 13.17
CA PRO A 480 -22.34 6.75 13.87
C PRO A 480 -21.13 7.48 13.28
N VAL A 481 -20.20 7.82 14.16
CA VAL A 481 -18.84 8.24 13.83
C VAL A 481 -17.89 7.19 14.37
N ARG A 482 -17.07 6.59 13.51
CA ARG A 482 -16.09 5.58 13.87
C ARG A 482 -14.71 6.21 13.93
N LEU A 483 -14.02 6.05 15.08
CA LEU A 483 -12.67 6.56 15.31
C LEU A 483 -11.74 5.39 15.56
N ARG A 484 -10.75 5.17 14.70
CA ARG A 484 -9.76 4.14 14.95
C ARG A 484 -8.96 4.48 16.21
N ILE A 485 -8.91 3.55 17.15
CA ILE A 485 -7.99 3.59 18.28
C ILE A 485 -6.77 2.76 17.89
N PRO A 486 -5.62 3.39 17.60
CA PRO A 486 -4.45 2.65 17.17
C PRO A 486 -4.04 1.57 18.15
N ALA A 487 -3.58 0.42 17.67
CA ALA A 487 -3.15 -0.69 18.53
C ALA A 487 -2.01 -0.30 19.49
N TRP A 488 -1.20 0.70 19.12
CA TRP A 488 -0.13 1.23 19.96
C TRP A 488 -0.59 2.22 21.04
N SER A 489 -1.83 2.75 20.98
CA SER A 489 -2.33 3.77 21.90
C SER A 489 -3.01 3.14 23.11
N ALA A 490 -2.21 2.72 24.09
CA ALA A 490 -2.69 1.98 25.25
C ALA A 490 -3.58 2.81 26.20
N GLN A 491 -3.35 4.12 26.28
CA GLN A 491 -4.11 5.04 27.14
C GLN A 491 -4.73 6.13 26.26
N THR A 492 -5.89 5.83 25.70
CA THR A 492 -6.63 6.79 24.87
C THR A 492 -7.79 7.38 25.66
N SER A 493 -7.96 8.72 25.60
CA SER A 493 -9.19 9.35 26.10
C SER A 493 -10.00 9.95 24.96
N LEU A 494 -11.32 9.86 25.08
CA LEU A 494 -12.29 10.32 24.10
C LEU A 494 -13.39 11.14 24.78
N SER A 495 -13.75 12.28 24.21
CA SER A 495 -14.85 13.11 24.69
C SER A 495 -15.64 13.72 23.55
N VAL A 496 -16.92 14.03 23.81
CA VAL A 496 -17.80 14.77 22.90
C VAL A 496 -18.34 15.98 23.62
N ASN A 497 -18.12 17.16 23.07
CA ASN A 497 -18.52 18.45 23.66
C ASN A 497 -18.09 18.59 25.14
N GLY A 498 -16.89 18.09 25.47
CA GLY A 498 -16.34 18.10 26.82
C GLY A 498 -16.80 16.95 27.72
N SER A 499 -17.83 16.19 27.34
CA SER A 499 -18.29 15.02 28.09
C SER A 499 -17.47 13.79 27.73
N LYS A 500 -16.84 13.15 28.73
CA LYS A 500 -16.02 11.95 28.52
C LYS A 500 -16.90 10.80 28.00
N ILE A 501 -16.42 10.11 26.96
CA ILE A 501 -16.93 8.82 26.50
C ILE A 501 -16.21 7.74 27.31
N GLY A 502 -16.86 6.63 27.53
CA GLY A 502 -16.30 5.51 28.31
C GLY A 502 -14.92 5.04 27.81
N GLU A 503 -14.43 3.95 28.36
CA GLU A 503 -13.16 3.38 27.93
C GLU A 503 -13.20 2.91 26.47
N VAL A 504 -12.13 3.17 25.75
CA VAL A 504 -11.94 2.75 24.37
C VAL A 504 -10.81 1.72 24.29
N GLN A 505 -10.94 0.78 23.37
CA GLN A 505 -10.01 -0.36 23.26
C GLN A 505 -9.00 -0.13 22.13
N PRO A 506 -7.67 -0.25 22.38
CA PRO A 506 -6.66 -0.23 21.34
C PRO A 506 -6.90 -1.30 20.27
N GLY A 507 -6.58 -0.98 19.01
CA GLY A 507 -6.75 -1.88 17.86
C GLY A 507 -8.19 -2.05 17.41
N THR A 508 -9.11 -1.17 17.82
CA THR A 508 -10.54 -1.20 17.46
C THR A 508 -11.01 0.13 16.91
N TYR A 509 -12.27 0.19 16.47
CA TYR A 509 -12.99 1.46 16.30
C TYR A 509 -13.82 1.79 17.53
N ALA A 510 -13.64 2.98 18.09
CA ALA A 510 -14.62 3.58 18.98
C ALA A 510 -15.76 4.14 18.13
N THR A 511 -16.96 3.62 18.30
CA THR A 511 -18.15 4.08 17.56
C THR A 511 -19.01 4.96 18.48
N ILE A 512 -19.30 6.16 18.01
CA ILE A 512 -20.14 7.13 18.72
C ILE A 512 -21.43 7.32 17.94
N GLU A 513 -22.52 6.78 18.45
CA GLU A 513 -23.86 6.93 17.88
C GLU A 513 -24.62 8.02 18.61
N ARG A 514 -25.01 9.08 17.91
CA ARG A 514 -25.81 10.15 18.46
C ARG A 514 -26.43 11.02 17.37
N ARG A 515 -27.36 11.88 17.76
CA ARG A 515 -27.84 12.96 16.90
C ARG A 515 -26.85 14.11 16.94
N TRP A 516 -26.07 14.26 15.87
CA TRP A 516 -25.07 15.31 15.71
C TRP A 516 -25.73 16.62 15.29
N LYS A 517 -25.21 17.72 15.82
CA LYS A 517 -25.57 19.11 15.45
C LYS A 517 -24.38 19.79 14.80
N PRO A 518 -24.62 20.80 13.93
CA PRO A 518 -23.51 21.60 13.40
C PRO A 518 -22.65 22.19 14.52
N GLY A 519 -21.34 21.96 14.47
CA GLY A 519 -20.37 22.44 15.46
C GLY A 519 -20.12 21.49 16.63
N ASP A 520 -20.75 20.32 16.68
CA ASP A 520 -20.39 19.29 17.68
C ASP A 520 -18.94 18.88 17.52
N ARG A 521 -18.25 18.72 18.66
CA ARG A 521 -16.80 18.45 18.72
C ARG A 521 -16.52 17.11 19.35
N VAL A 522 -15.66 16.35 18.68
CA VAL A 522 -15.05 15.11 19.23
C VAL A 522 -13.59 15.42 19.51
N ARG A 523 -13.14 15.13 20.74
CA ARG A 523 -11.75 15.27 21.13
C ARG A 523 -11.19 13.91 21.49
N LEU A 524 -10.08 13.57 20.83
CA LEU A 524 -9.32 12.33 21.04
C LEU A 524 -7.94 12.70 21.55
N GLN A 525 -7.48 12.05 22.62
CA GLN A 525 -6.11 12.12 23.10
C GLN A 525 -5.48 10.75 23.01
N LEU A 526 -4.52 10.60 22.10
CA LEU A 526 -3.76 9.37 21.88
C LEU A 526 -2.53 9.29 22.79
N ASP A 527 -2.12 8.08 23.15
CA ASP A 527 -0.97 7.80 23.99
C ASP A 527 0.33 7.87 23.17
N LEU A 528 1.08 8.94 23.31
CA LEU A 528 2.35 9.13 22.61
C LEU A 528 3.58 8.88 23.53
N ARG A 529 3.45 8.10 24.58
CA ARG A 529 4.62 7.67 25.36
C ARG A 529 5.60 6.88 24.49
N GLY A 530 6.88 6.97 24.78
CA GLY A 530 7.90 6.18 24.10
C GLY A 530 7.73 4.70 24.39
N ARG A 531 7.50 3.88 23.36
CA ARG A 531 7.41 2.42 23.46
C ARG A 531 8.76 1.79 23.15
N VAL A 532 9.18 0.85 23.97
CA VAL A 532 10.41 0.07 23.75
C VAL A 532 10.07 -1.19 22.97
N LEU A 533 10.58 -1.26 21.76
CA LEU A 533 10.49 -2.43 20.89
C LEU A 533 11.73 -3.29 21.09
N ARG A 534 11.57 -4.60 21.20
CA ARG A 534 12.68 -5.51 21.48
C ARG A 534 12.90 -6.51 20.37
N ALA A 535 14.16 -6.80 20.10
CA ALA A 535 14.62 -7.87 19.21
C ALA A 535 15.91 -8.46 19.75
N ALA A 536 16.33 -9.58 19.19
CA ALA A 536 17.60 -10.22 19.52
C ALA A 536 18.29 -10.72 18.24
N ASP A 537 19.63 -10.74 18.28
CA ASP A 537 20.47 -11.39 17.29
C ASP A 537 21.38 -12.38 18.05
N GLY A 538 21.04 -13.65 18.00
CA GLY A 538 21.61 -14.66 18.89
C GLY A 538 21.33 -14.30 20.37
N SER A 539 22.38 -14.19 21.16
CA SER A 539 22.30 -13.77 22.59
C SER A 539 22.32 -12.25 22.80
N ARG A 540 22.56 -11.45 21.76
CA ARG A 540 22.67 -9.99 21.87
C ARG A 540 21.31 -9.34 21.82
N PRO A 541 20.88 -8.63 22.87
CA PRO A 541 19.62 -7.89 22.88
C PRO A 541 19.74 -6.56 22.15
N TYR A 542 18.65 -6.16 21.51
CA TYR A 542 18.47 -4.86 20.85
C TYR A 542 17.19 -4.19 21.29
N ALA A 543 17.19 -2.87 21.26
CA ALA A 543 15.98 -2.06 21.41
C ALA A 543 15.86 -1.05 20.27
N ALA A 544 14.63 -0.79 19.87
CA ALA A 544 14.24 0.37 19.08
C ALA A 544 13.14 1.12 19.84
N LEU A 545 13.04 2.43 19.62
CA LEU A 545 11.99 3.23 20.23
C LEU A 545 10.98 3.67 19.19
N ALA A 546 9.72 3.72 19.60
CA ALA A 546 8.64 4.27 18.79
C ALA A 546 7.78 5.22 19.64
N ARG A 547 7.31 6.31 19.03
CA ARG A 547 6.42 7.28 19.65
C ARG A 547 5.17 7.44 18.75
N GLY A 548 4.04 6.95 19.24
CA GLY A 548 2.89 6.80 18.38
C GLY A 548 3.21 5.89 17.16
N PRO A 549 2.91 6.31 15.92
CA PRO A 549 3.26 5.55 14.72
C PRO A 549 4.73 5.71 14.32
N VAL A 550 5.45 6.70 14.88
CA VAL A 550 6.78 7.09 14.45
C VAL A 550 7.84 6.21 15.11
N VAL A 551 8.64 5.53 14.31
CA VAL A 551 9.86 4.84 14.72
C VAL A 551 10.98 5.87 14.86
N LEU A 552 11.80 5.73 15.89
CA LEU A 552 12.92 6.62 16.17
C LEU A 552 14.24 5.96 15.79
N ALA A 553 15.18 6.78 15.33
CA ALA A 553 16.52 6.35 14.95
C ALA A 553 17.60 7.28 15.50
N ARG A 554 18.77 6.73 15.77
CA ARG A 554 19.99 7.54 15.97
C ARG A 554 20.45 8.05 14.61
N ASP A 555 20.92 9.31 14.56
CA ASP A 555 21.45 9.95 13.36
C ASP A 555 22.71 10.73 13.72
N LEU A 556 23.75 10.65 12.91
CA LEU A 556 25.03 11.32 13.17
C LEU A 556 24.87 12.83 13.36
N ARG A 557 23.90 13.46 12.69
CA ARG A 557 23.61 14.90 12.80
C ARG A 557 23.10 15.33 14.16
N LEU A 558 22.72 14.38 15.03
CA LEU A 558 22.33 14.68 16.42
C LEU A 558 23.53 14.81 17.37
N GLY A 559 24.76 14.85 16.84
CA GLY A 559 25.97 15.05 17.63
C GLY A 559 26.43 13.80 18.39
N GLN A 560 26.05 12.62 17.93
CA GLN A 560 26.49 11.32 18.49
C GLN A 560 27.29 10.57 17.45
N GLU A 561 28.62 10.66 17.50
CA GLU A 561 29.53 10.04 16.53
C GLU A 561 29.43 8.51 16.47
N ALA A 562 29.08 7.89 17.60
CA ALA A 562 29.06 6.43 17.73
C ALA A 562 27.61 5.87 17.77
N ILE A 563 26.87 5.99 16.65
CA ILE A 563 25.47 5.48 16.55
C ILE A 563 25.35 3.96 16.75
N GLY A 564 26.42 3.20 16.64
CA GLY A 564 26.47 1.75 16.83
C GLY A 564 26.78 1.30 18.26
N GLU A 565 27.18 2.22 19.15
CA GLU A 565 27.54 1.87 20.53
C GLU A 565 26.33 1.37 21.32
N PRO A 566 26.53 0.37 22.19
CA PRO A 566 25.50 -0.11 23.09
C PRO A 566 24.95 1.02 23.96
N VAL A 567 23.67 0.93 24.27
CA VAL A 567 22.97 1.86 25.15
C VAL A 567 22.46 1.15 26.39
N ALA A 568 22.32 1.87 27.50
CA ALA A 568 21.68 1.32 28.68
C ALA A 568 20.17 1.07 28.43
N GLY A 569 19.55 0.19 29.20
CA GLY A 569 18.13 -0.11 29.11
C GLY A 569 17.26 1.12 29.31
N PHE A 570 16.08 1.09 28.74
CA PHE A 570 15.10 2.16 28.78
C PHE A 570 14.01 1.85 29.83
N GLY A 571 14.19 2.31 31.07
CA GLY A 571 13.19 2.20 32.11
C GLY A 571 13.13 0.84 32.82
N ASP A 572 12.52 0.80 34.01
CA ASP A 572 12.48 -0.36 34.90
C ASP A 572 11.52 -1.45 34.45
N ASP A 573 10.40 -1.09 33.75
CA ASP A 573 9.43 -2.07 33.25
C ASP A 573 9.73 -2.53 31.81
N GLY A 574 10.71 -1.91 31.16
CA GLY A 574 11.17 -2.27 29.81
C GLY A 574 10.14 -2.09 28.68
N SER A 575 8.94 -1.58 28.97
CA SER A 575 7.85 -1.40 27.97
C SER A 575 7.79 0.03 27.44
N PHE A 576 8.11 1.01 28.30
CA PHE A 576 8.07 2.43 27.98
C PHE A 576 9.41 3.11 28.31
N ALA A 577 9.72 4.16 27.54
CA ALA A 577 10.83 5.04 27.77
C ALA A 577 10.32 6.47 27.91
N GLN A 578 10.88 7.22 28.85
CA GLN A 578 10.66 8.65 28.92
C GLN A 578 11.36 9.30 27.71
N LEU A 579 10.59 10.02 26.90
CA LEU A 579 11.06 10.79 25.76
C LEU A 579 10.82 12.27 26.00
N GLU A 580 11.88 13.06 25.94
CA GLU A 580 11.81 14.51 26.02
C GLU A 580 12.03 15.09 24.63
N ALA A 581 11.11 15.93 24.17
CA ALA A 581 11.27 16.63 22.90
C ALA A 581 12.44 17.61 23.00
N VAL A 582 13.32 17.59 22.00
CA VAL A 582 14.45 18.52 21.88
C VAL A 582 14.35 19.27 20.56
N ALA A 583 14.97 20.46 20.50
CA ALA A 583 15.00 21.24 19.26
C ALA A 583 15.67 20.41 18.14
N PRO A 584 14.97 20.11 17.03
CA PRO A 584 15.55 19.34 15.95
C PRO A 584 16.56 20.20 15.16
N PRO A 585 17.71 19.64 14.76
CA PRO A 585 18.60 20.32 13.83
C PRO A 585 17.95 20.48 12.45
N PRO A 586 18.47 21.36 11.58
CA PRO A 586 17.94 21.56 10.25
C PRO A 586 17.78 20.25 9.47
N GLY A 587 16.64 20.09 8.78
CA GLY A 587 16.30 18.90 8.00
C GLY A 587 15.76 17.71 8.81
N ILE A 588 15.64 17.80 10.11
CA ILE A 588 15.00 16.81 10.98
C ILE A 588 13.64 17.36 11.41
N ALA A 589 12.57 16.57 11.26
CA ALA A 589 11.21 17.00 11.60
C ALA A 589 10.92 16.88 13.10
N MET A 590 11.42 15.82 13.75
CA MET A 590 11.19 15.54 15.16
C MET A 590 12.48 15.01 15.80
N ALA A 591 12.82 15.52 16.99
CA ALA A 591 13.96 15.02 17.75
C ALA A 591 13.60 14.85 19.23
N PHE A 592 14.19 13.82 19.85
CA PHE A 592 13.94 13.44 21.23
C PHE A 592 15.24 13.05 21.93
N SER A 593 15.27 13.21 23.26
CA SER A 593 16.24 12.57 24.13
C SER A 593 15.57 11.45 24.93
N ALA A 594 16.32 10.40 25.22
CA ALA A 594 15.92 9.25 26.02
C ALA A 594 17.02 8.87 27.02
N GLY A 595 16.70 8.12 28.09
CA GLY A 595 17.67 7.63 29.05
C GLY A 595 18.44 8.76 29.75
N ALA A 596 17.74 9.70 30.40
CA ALA A 596 18.31 10.88 31.05
C ALA A 596 19.20 11.74 30.11
N GLY A 597 18.82 11.83 28.83
CA GLY A 597 19.52 12.63 27.83
C GLY A 597 20.71 11.94 27.16
N GLN A 598 21.03 10.71 27.52
CA GLN A 598 22.18 9.98 26.95
C GLN A 598 22.02 9.58 25.50
N VAL A 599 20.78 9.36 25.03
CA VAL A 599 20.49 8.95 23.65
C VAL A 599 19.64 10.00 22.96
N ARG A 600 20.15 10.56 21.87
CA ARG A 600 19.39 11.46 21.00
C ARG A 600 18.87 10.70 19.79
N LEU A 601 17.62 10.94 19.44
CA LEU A 601 16.87 10.21 18.41
C LEU A 601 16.09 11.21 17.56
N CYS A 602 15.89 10.88 16.30
CA CYS A 602 14.95 11.57 15.43
C CYS A 602 13.94 10.58 14.83
N ASP A 603 12.90 11.11 14.20
CA ASP A 603 11.97 10.30 13.40
C ASP A 603 12.72 9.59 12.26
N TYR A 604 12.37 8.32 12.04
CA TYR A 604 12.97 7.49 10.99
C TYR A 604 12.87 8.16 9.61
N ALA A 605 11.77 8.87 9.33
CA ALA A 605 11.58 9.53 8.04
C ALA A 605 12.62 10.63 7.77
N SER A 606 13.07 11.32 8.82
CA SER A 606 14.13 12.33 8.73
C SER A 606 15.53 11.74 8.84
N ALA A 607 15.68 10.57 9.47
CA ALA A 607 16.98 9.95 9.67
C ALA A 607 17.65 9.65 8.32
N GLY A 608 18.90 10.07 8.14
CA GLY A 608 19.66 9.88 6.92
C GLY A 608 19.14 10.64 5.69
N ASN A 609 18.23 11.60 5.84
CA ASN A 609 17.53 12.25 4.72
C ASN A 609 18.34 13.30 3.96
N SER A 610 19.60 13.57 4.33
CA SER A 610 20.51 14.37 3.50
C SER A 610 21.07 13.60 2.31
N TRP A 611 20.94 12.27 2.32
CA TRP A 611 21.38 11.35 1.27
C TRP A 611 22.88 11.48 0.93
N ALA A 612 23.64 12.04 1.86
CA ALA A 612 25.08 12.21 1.75
C ALA A 612 25.81 11.05 2.47
N PRO A 613 27.03 10.69 2.06
CA PRO A 613 27.81 9.61 2.68
C PRO A 613 27.97 9.73 4.20
N GLY A 614 28.01 10.97 4.74
CA GLY A 614 28.05 11.24 6.18
C GLY A 614 26.70 11.14 6.90
N SER A 615 25.60 10.92 6.19
CA SER A 615 24.25 10.89 6.75
C SER A 615 23.85 9.47 7.18
N ARG A 616 24.58 8.91 8.14
CA ARG A 616 24.33 7.57 8.66
C ARG A 616 23.36 7.60 9.82
N TYR A 617 22.54 6.56 9.89
CA TYR A 617 21.56 6.39 10.96
C TYR A 617 21.39 4.92 11.33
N LYS A 618 20.77 4.68 12.50
CA LYS A 618 20.50 3.33 13.01
C LYS A 618 19.23 3.32 13.85
N VAL A 619 18.34 2.37 13.57
CA VAL A 619 17.08 2.15 14.31
C VAL A 619 17.32 1.23 15.50
N TRP A 620 17.86 0.05 15.27
CA TRP A 620 18.07 -0.95 16.31
C TRP A 620 19.36 -0.70 17.08
N MET A 621 19.23 -0.37 18.34
CA MET A 621 20.35 -0.09 19.25
C MET A 621 20.71 -1.36 20.02
N PRO A 622 21.96 -1.80 19.99
CA PRO A 622 22.41 -2.86 20.89
C PRO A 622 22.29 -2.39 22.33
N LEU A 623 21.89 -3.28 23.24
CA LEU A 623 21.80 -2.96 24.66
C LEU A 623 23.12 -3.39 25.35
N SER A 624 23.60 -2.54 26.28
CA SER A 624 24.61 -2.95 27.24
C SER A 624 23.99 -3.97 28.18
N GLY A 625 24.69 -5.10 28.41
CA GLY A 625 24.30 -6.13 29.37
C GLY A 625 24.29 -5.64 30.80
#